data_f708c068bb2a0cb7b8f2736c788c4308
#
_entry.id   f708c068bb2a0cb7b8f2736c788c4308
#
_cell.length_a   1.000
_cell.length_b   1.000
_cell.length_c   1.000
_cell.angle_alpha   90.00
_cell.angle_beta   90.00
_cell.angle_gamma   90.00
#
_symmetry.space_group_name_H-M   'P 1'
#
loop_
_entity.id
_entity.type
_entity.pdbx_description
1 polymer ?
#
loop_
_entity_poly.entity_id
_entity_poly.type
_entity_poly.pdbx_seq_one_letter_code
_entity_poly.pdbx_strand_id
1 'polypeptide(L)'
;MELLLVGENLTAERAYDIGLINKIVPKEQLMDAAMDMAEKICKNSPYAVRTAKEIAVRQANLEPGFVLEKAIGMKVFKSHDAEEGPKAFMEKRKPNFKGC
;
A
#
# COMPACT_ATOMS: atom_id res chain seq x y z
N MET A 1 -6.18 9.24 -5.83
CA MET A 1 -5.85 10.58 -5.25
C MET A 1 -6.59 10.83 -3.95
N GLU A 2 -7.93 10.67 -3.90
CA GLU A 2 -8.74 10.83 -2.67
C GLU A 2 -8.17 10.08 -1.47
N LEU A 3 -7.92 8.78 -1.59
CA LEU A 3 -7.35 7.94 -0.52
C LEU A 3 -6.02 8.48 0.04
N LEU A 4 -5.17 9.05 -0.81
CA LEU A 4 -3.86 9.57 -0.41
C LEU A 4 -3.96 10.94 0.26
N LEU A 5 -4.94 11.75 -0.11
CA LEU A 5 -5.06 13.12 0.37
C LEU A 5 -5.98 13.25 1.59
N VAL A 6 -7.06 12.49 1.62
CA VAL A 6 -8.05 12.53 2.71
C VAL A 6 -7.62 11.64 3.87
N GLY A 7 -7.03 10.47 3.60
CA GLY A 7 -6.54 9.56 4.63
C GLY A 7 -7.65 8.85 5.42
N GLU A 8 -8.89 8.83 4.91
CA GLU A 8 -9.98 8.11 5.55
C GLU A 8 -9.86 6.60 5.39
N ASN A 9 -10.42 5.87 6.37
CA ASN A 9 -10.48 4.41 6.31
C ASN A 9 -11.37 3.94 5.18
N LEU A 10 -10.86 3.02 4.37
CA LEU A 10 -11.58 2.38 3.29
C LEU A 10 -12.16 1.05 3.77
N THR A 11 -13.44 0.78 3.46
CA THR A 11 -14.02 -0.55 3.73
C THR A 11 -13.46 -1.60 2.77
N ALA A 12 -13.50 -2.88 3.16
CA ALA A 12 -13.05 -3.98 2.32
C ALA A 12 -13.86 -4.07 1.01
N GLU A 13 -15.17 -3.85 1.09
CA GLU A 13 -16.07 -3.85 -0.06
C GLU A 13 -15.69 -2.76 -1.05
N ARG A 14 -15.47 -1.54 -0.57
CA ARG A 14 -15.06 -0.42 -1.43
C ARG A 14 -13.69 -0.66 -2.04
N ALA A 15 -12.75 -1.22 -1.27
CA ALA A 15 -11.42 -1.58 -1.77
C ALA A 15 -11.49 -2.65 -2.88
N TYR A 16 -12.41 -3.61 -2.75
CA TYR A 16 -12.67 -4.62 -3.77
C TYR A 16 -13.30 -4.01 -5.03
N ASP A 17 -14.32 -3.19 -4.88
CA ASP A 17 -15.03 -2.54 -5.99
C ASP A 17 -14.13 -1.67 -6.87
N ILE A 18 -13.18 -0.98 -6.26
CA ILE A 18 -12.22 -0.14 -7.00
C ILE A 18 -10.96 -0.91 -7.47
N GLY A 19 -10.90 -2.22 -7.24
CA GLY A 19 -9.78 -3.07 -7.66
C GLY A 19 -8.49 -2.90 -6.85
N LEU A 20 -8.57 -2.32 -5.65
CA LEU A 20 -7.42 -2.18 -4.76
C LEU A 20 -7.00 -3.52 -4.13
N ILE A 21 -7.97 -4.40 -3.86
CA ILE A 21 -7.76 -5.76 -3.37
C ILE A 21 -8.42 -6.78 -4.29
N ASN A 22 -7.93 -8.04 -4.24
CA ASN A 22 -8.37 -9.09 -5.17
C ASN A 22 -9.53 -9.93 -4.63
N LYS A 23 -9.69 -10.02 -3.31
CA LYS A 23 -10.67 -10.89 -2.66
C LYS A 23 -11.01 -10.39 -1.27
N ILE A 24 -12.25 -10.61 -0.86
CA ILE A 24 -12.72 -10.43 0.52
C ILE A 24 -13.01 -11.81 1.10
N VAL A 25 -12.51 -12.06 2.29
CA VAL A 25 -12.75 -13.31 3.03
C VAL A 25 -12.92 -13.01 4.51
N PRO A 26 -13.61 -13.87 5.28
CA PRO A 26 -13.62 -13.78 6.74
C PRO A 26 -12.20 -13.79 7.31
N LYS A 27 -12.00 -13.13 8.44
CA LYS A 27 -10.68 -12.98 9.07
C LYS A 27 -9.99 -14.32 9.31
N GLU A 28 -10.74 -15.32 9.71
CA GLU A 28 -10.27 -16.68 10.02
C GLU A 28 -9.74 -17.41 8.78
N GLN A 29 -10.24 -17.05 7.60
CA GLN A 29 -9.87 -17.64 6.31
C GLN A 29 -8.79 -16.87 5.56
N LEU A 30 -8.30 -15.76 6.12
CA LEU A 30 -7.38 -14.86 5.41
C LEU A 30 -6.08 -15.57 5.00
N MET A 31 -5.47 -16.29 5.93
CA MET A 31 -4.21 -17.00 5.66
C MET A 31 -4.40 -18.15 4.68
N ASP A 32 -5.48 -18.92 4.81
CA ASP A 32 -5.78 -20.01 3.88
C ASP A 32 -6.00 -19.49 2.46
N ALA A 33 -6.74 -18.41 2.30
CA ALA A 33 -6.96 -17.79 1.00
C ALA A 33 -5.67 -17.20 0.39
N ALA A 34 -4.79 -16.64 1.22
CA ALA A 34 -3.49 -16.14 0.77
C ALA A 34 -2.56 -17.28 0.35
N MET A 35 -2.51 -18.37 1.11
CA MET A 35 -1.72 -19.54 0.79
C MET A 35 -2.21 -20.24 -0.48
N ASP A 36 -3.53 -20.40 -0.67
CA ASP A 36 -4.11 -20.93 -1.92
C ASP A 36 -3.69 -20.09 -3.14
N MET A 37 -3.69 -18.79 -3.03
CA MET A 37 -3.22 -17.89 -4.11
C MET A 37 -1.72 -18.07 -4.37
N ALA A 38 -0.91 -18.13 -3.32
CA ALA A 38 0.53 -18.36 -3.43
C ALA A 38 0.84 -19.71 -4.08
N GLU A 39 0.15 -20.77 -3.70
CA GLU A 39 0.30 -22.09 -4.32
C GLU A 39 -0.07 -22.10 -5.81
N LYS A 40 -1.14 -21.40 -6.20
CA LYS A 40 -1.51 -21.23 -7.61
C LYS A 40 -0.41 -20.54 -8.41
N ILE A 41 0.23 -19.53 -7.82
CA ILE A 41 1.39 -18.87 -8.46
C ILE A 41 2.57 -19.84 -8.56
N CYS A 42 2.87 -20.61 -7.52
CA CYS A 42 3.97 -21.55 -7.49
C CYS A 42 3.80 -22.74 -8.45
N LYS A 43 2.58 -23.07 -8.86
CA LYS A 43 2.30 -24.10 -9.88
C LYS A 43 2.72 -23.70 -11.30
N ASN A 44 2.92 -22.40 -11.54
CA ASN A 44 3.38 -21.88 -12.84
C ASN A 44 4.91 -21.89 -12.92
N SER A 45 5.44 -21.81 -14.14
CA SER A 45 6.88 -21.70 -14.35
C SER A 45 7.44 -20.47 -13.62
N PRO A 46 8.45 -20.63 -12.74
CA PRO A 46 9.05 -19.51 -12.03
C PRO A 46 9.64 -18.43 -12.97
N TYR A 47 10.14 -18.87 -14.11
CA TYR A 47 10.64 -17.96 -15.14
C TYR A 47 9.52 -17.11 -15.75
N ALA A 48 8.41 -17.75 -16.12
CA ALA A 48 7.25 -17.06 -16.70
C ALA A 48 6.63 -16.05 -15.71
N VAL A 49 6.48 -16.43 -14.44
CA VAL A 49 5.94 -15.56 -13.39
C VAL A 49 6.83 -14.33 -13.19
N ARG A 50 8.14 -14.52 -13.09
CA ARG A 50 9.09 -13.39 -12.94
C ARG A 50 9.08 -12.47 -14.14
N THR A 51 9.10 -13.05 -15.36
CA THR A 51 9.07 -12.26 -16.60
C THR A 51 7.76 -11.49 -16.75
N ALA A 52 6.62 -12.10 -16.45
CA ALA A 52 5.33 -11.42 -16.50
C ALA A 52 5.27 -10.23 -15.52
N LYS A 53 5.76 -10.42 -14.27
CA LYS A 53 5.85 -9.34 -13.30
C LYS A 53 6.78 -8.21 -13.77
N GLU A 54 7.96 -8.56 -14.31
CA GLU A 54 8.92 -7.59 -14.85
C GLU A 54 8.31 -6.75 -15.98
N ILE A 55 7.64 -7.42 -16.93
CA ILE A 55 6.96 -6.73 -18.04
C ILE A 55 5.90 -5.77 -17.51
N ALA A 56 5.05 -6.23 -16.57
CA ALA A 56 3.99 -5.42 -16.00
C ALA A 56 4.53 -4.17 -15.30
N VAL A 57 5.59 -4.30 -14.48
CA VAL A 57 6.24 -3.19 -13.78
C VAL A 57 6.87 -2.20 -14.76
N ARG A 58 7.59 -2.69 -15.79
CA ARG A 58 8.24 -1.85 -16.78
C ARG A 58 7.25 -1.13 -17.68
N GLN A 59 6.19 -1.81 -18.15
CA GLN A 59 5.15 -1.19 -18.98
C GLN A 59 4.39 -0.08 -18.24
N ALA A 60 4.13 -0.28 -16.95
CA ALA A 60 3.51 0.74 -16.13
C ALA A 60 4.47 1.89 -15.73
N ASN A 61 5.75 1.82 -16.15
CA ASN A 61 6.81 2.78 -15.83
C ASN A 61 6.90 3.07 -14.31
N LEU A 62 6.72 2.03 -13.50
CA LEU A 62 6.64 2.17 -12.04
C LEU A 62 8.01 2.36 -11.37
N GLU A 63 9.10 1.87 -11.98
CA GLU A 63 10.44 1.96 -11.38
C GLU A 63 10.89 3.41 -11.06
N PRO A 64 10.79 4.37 -12.01
CA PRO A 64 11.08 5.77 -11.69
C PRO A 64 10.15 6.34 -10.63
N GLY A 65 8.87 5.92 -10.63
CA GLY A 65 7.89 6.31 -9.62
C GLY A 65 8.29 5.85 -8.22
N PHE A 66 8.71 4.61 -8.04
CA PHE A 66 9.15 4.08 -6.75
C PHE A 66 10.40 4.77 -6.22
N VAL A 67 11.37 5.11 -7.08
CA VAL A 67 12.56 5.87 -6.69
C VAL A 67 12.17 7.26 -6.21
N LEU A 68 11.28 7.93 -6.94
CA LEU A 68 10.77 9.25 -6.58
C LEU A 68 9.96 9.21 -5.28
N GLU A 69 9.06 8.23 -5.15
CA GLU A 69 8.25 8.04 -3.94
C GLU A 69 9.13 7.85 -2.70
N LYS A 70 10.15 6.99 -2.78
CA LYS A 70 11.10 6.79 -1.69
C LYS A 70 11.83 8.09 -1.33
N ALA A 71 12.31 8.83 -2.32
CA ALA A 71 13.04 10.08 -2.11
C ALA A 71 12.17 11.17 -1.46
N ILE A 72 10.91 11.29 -1.91
CA ILE A 72 9.94 12.26 -1.36
C ILE A 72 9.44 11.79 0.01
N GLY A 73 9.09 10.50 0.16
CA GLY A 73 8.62 9.93 1.41
C GLY A 73 9.62 10.11 2.55
N MET A 74 10.92 9.96 2.28
CA MET A 74 11.97 10.21 3.29
C MET A 74 11.99 11.66 3.79
N LYS A 75 11.57 12.63 2.99
CA LYS A 75 11.43 14.03 3.45
C LYS A 75 10.27 14.17 4.43
N VAL A 76 9.15 13.51 4.14
CA VAL A 76 7.98 13.51 5.03
C VAL A 76 8.33 12.87 6.37
N PHE A 77 8.97 11.70 6.37
CA PHE A 77 9.39 11.02 7.61
C PHE A 77 10.37 11.82 8.48
N LYS A 78 11.12 12.72 7.89
CA LYS A 78 12.07 13.60 8.62
C LYS A 78 11.46 14.95 8.97
N SER A 79 10.19 15.19 8.68
CA SER A 79 9.51 16.45 8.95
C SER A 79 9.07 16.55 10.40
N HIS A 80 8.92 17.79 10.88
CA HIS A 80 8.29 18.07 12.17
C HIS A 80 6.88 17.45 12.26
N ASP A 81 6.13 17.46 11.18
CA ASP A 81 4.76 16.97 11.14
C ASP A 81 4.68 15.44 11.29
N ALA A 82 5.73 14.71 10.89
CA ALA A 82 5.83 13.26 11.10
C ALA A 82 6.04 12.89 12.58
N GLU A 83 6.62 13.77 13.38
CA GLU A 83 6.74 13.58 14.83
C GLU A 83 5.49 14.06 15.56
N GLU A 84 4.94 15.19 15.15
CA GLU A 84 3.77 15.81 15.77
C GLU A 84 2.50 14.95 15.65
N GLY A 85 2.27 14.32 14.49
CA GLY A 85 1.08 13.49 14.26
C GLY A 85 0.92 12.38 15.30
N PRO A 86 1.86 11.44 15.43
CA PRO A 86 1.82 10.37 16.44
C PRO A 86 1.76 10.89 17.87
N LYS A 87 2.49 11.97 18.17
CA LYS A 87 2.50 12.58 19.51
C LYS A 87 1.13 13.14 19.87
N ALA A 88 0.51 13.92 19.00
CA ALA A 88 -0.82 14.47 19.21
C ALA A 88 -1.88 13.36 19.36
N PHE A 89 -1.74 12.27 18.59
CA PHE A 89 -2.62 11.10 18.69
C PHE A 89 -2.52 10.44 20.07
N MET A 90 -1.31 10.20 20.58
CA MET A 90 -1.11 9.63 21.93
C MET A 90 -1.63 10.55 23.04
N GLU A 91 -1.45 11.85 22.87
CA GLU A 91 -1.91 12.88 23.83
C GLU A 91 -3.41 13.22 23.67
N LYS A 92 -4.13 12.58 22.73
CA LYS A 92 -5.56 12.81 22.42
C LYS A 92 -5.90 14.28 22.19
N ARG A 93 -5.01 15.02 21.55
CA ARG A 93 -5.20 16.42 21.14
C ARG A 93 -5.15 16.58 19.63
N LYS A 94 -5.59 17.74 19.15
CA LYS A 94 -5.41 18.09 17.73
C LYS A 94 -3.93 18.33 17.42
N PRO A 95 -3.40 17.82 16.30
CA PRO A 95 -2.04 18.09 15.87
C PRO A 95 -1.89 19.55 15.41
N ASN A 96 -0.69 20.09 15.59
CA ASN A 96 -0.31 21.41 15.10
C ASN A 96 0.74 21.27 13.99
N PHE A 97 0.27 20.95 12.80
CA PHE A 97 1.13 20.73 11.64
C PHE A 97 1.69 22.07 11.12
N LYS A 98 3.00 22.09 10.84
CA LYS A 98 3.73 23.25 10.33
C LYS A 98 4.04 23.18 8.83
N GLY A 99 3.85 22.00 8.21
CA GLY A 99 4.15 21.78 6.81
C GLY A 99 5.65 21.68 6.50
N CYS A 100 6.48 21.34 7.48
CA CYS A 100 7.94 21.25 7.34
C CYS A 100 8.54 20.11 8.18
#